data_e1f983bfd3665cdc3cfe50e27541c876
#
_entry.id   e1f983bfd3665cdc3cfe50e27541c876
#
_cell.length_a   1.000
_cell.length_b   1.000
_cell.length_c   1.000
_cell.angle_alpha   90.00
_cell.angle_beta   90.00
_cell.angle_gamma   90.00
#
_symmetry.space_group_name_H-M   'P 1'
#
loop_
_entity.id
_entity.type
_entity.pdbx_description
1 polymer ?
#
loop_
_entity_poly.entity_id
_entity_poly.type
_entity_poly.pdbx_seq_one_letter_code
_entity_poly.pdbx_strand_id
1 'polypeptide(L)'
;MRRTLKTLSPCLVAFLLMLTVAFAGYAQELQKKLEGLKGISGIEKLESDHYAEKYLVRITQPVDHKNPAAGTFTQRVIVAHVGFDRPTILVTEGYGAAYALNPRYQEELSKLLDANMVFVEYRYFLESTPTPCNWEYLTAENSAYDLHNVNQTFRELYTGKWVSTGISKGGQTTCLYRAWFPDDVDFSVPYVAPLNRGVEDGRHEPFLRKVGTKKDRQKIE
;
A
#
# COMPACT_ATOMS: atom_id res chain seq x y z
N MET A 1 -41.71 17.88 38.90
CA MET A 1 -40.34 17.29 39.05
C MET A 1 -39.36 18.05 38.18
N ARG A 2 -38.59 18.98 38.70
CA ARG A 2 -37.55 19.68 37.94
C ARG A 2 -36.27 18.85 38.00
N ARG A 3 -35.82 18.31 36.84
CA ARG A 3 -34.51 17.68 36.71
C ARG A 3 -33.43 18.79 36.72
N THR A 4 -32.66 18.89 37.80
CA THR A 4 -31.43 19.71 37.86
C THR A 4 -30.39 19.08 36.92
N LEU A 5 -30.10 19.75 35.79
CA LEU A 5 -28.91 19.46 34.98
C LEU A 5 -27.68 19.75 35.86
N LYS A 6 -26.93 18.68 36.19
CA LYS A 6 -25.61 18.85 36.83
C LYS A 6 -24.65 19.44 35.78
N THR A 7 -24.23 20.68 36.01
CA THR A 7 -23.19 21.31 35.19
C THR A 7 -21.88 20.58 35.40
N LEU A 8 -21.24 20.21 34.27
CA LEU A 8 -19.90 19.61 34.29
C LEU A 8 -18.91 20.60 34.96
N SER A 9 -18.02 20.05 35.78
CA SER A 9 -16.97 20.84 36.43
C SER A 9 -16.14 21.60 35.39
N PRO A 10 -15.83 22.90 35.55
CA PRO A 10 -15.00 23.64 34.61
C PRO A 10 -13.62 23.00 34.38
N CYS A 11 -13.07 22.29 35.34
CA CYS A 11 -11.84 21.47 35.17
C CYS A 11 -12.02 20.31 34.19
N LEU A 12 -13.20 19.65 34.18
CA LEU A 12 -13.50 18.55 33.26
C LEU A 12 -13.70 19.09 31.84
N VAL A 13 -14.32 20.26 31.68
CA VAL A 13 -14.48 20.94 30.39
C VAL A 13 -13.13 21.37 29.84
N ALA A 14 -12.25 21.95 30.67
CA ALA A 14 -10.90 22.34 30.27
C ALA A 14 -10.03 21.14 29.90
N PHE A 15 -10.15 20.03 30.62
CA PHE A 15 -9.43 18.79 30.31
C PHE A 15 -9.89 18.16 28.99
N LEU A 16 -11.21 18.15 28.72
CA LEU A 16 -11.78 17.71 27.44
C LEU A 16 -11.34 18.63 26.28
N LEU A 17 -11.30 19.94 26.48
CA LEU A 17 -10.79 20.88 25.48
C LEU A 17 -9.29 20.69 25.20
N MET A 18 -8.46 20.46 26.22
CA MET A 18 -7.04 20.15 26.02
C MET A 18 -6.83 18.83 25.25
N LEU A 19 -7.63 17.81 25.51
CA LEU A 19 -7.59 16.55 24.76
C LEU A 19 -7.96 16.77 23.29
N THR A 20 -9.00 17.54 22.99
CA THR A 20 -9.40 17.81 21.58
C THR A 20 -8.36 18.60 20.81
N VAL A 21 -7.69 19.56 21.45
CA VAL A 21 -6.60 20.34 20.83
C VAL A 21 -5.37 19.46 20.57
N ALA A 22 -5.03 18.55 21.50
CA ALA A 22 -3.93 17.62 21.32
C ALA A 22 -4.19 16.66 20.15
N PHE A 23 -5.40 16.08 20.04
CA PHE A 23 -5.77 15.20 18.92
C PHE A 23 -5.78 15.92 17.56
N ALA A 24 -6.26 17.18 17.53
CA ALA A 24 -6.21 17.99 16.30
C ALA A 24 -4.77 18.32 15.88
N GLY A 25 -3.86 18.49 16.83
CA GLY A 25 -2.43 18.73 16.56
C GLY A 25 -1.72 17.53 15.92
N TYR A 26 -2.03 16.32 16.36
CA TYR A 26 -1.46 15.09 15.78
C TYR A 26 -1.93 14.86 14.34
N ALA A 27 -3.22 15.05 14.05
CA ALA A 27 -3.77 14.87 12.69
C ALA A 27 -3.20 15.87 11.68
N GLN A 28 -2.80 17.07 12.11
CA GLN A 28 -2.12 18.04 11.25
C GLN A 28 -0.63 17.72 11.02
N GLU A 29 -0.01 16.97 11.93
CA GLU A 29 1.42 16.65 11.82
C GLU A 29 1.71 15.72 10.65
N LEU A 30 0.97 14.61 10.50
CA LEU A 30 1.20 13.68 9.40
C LEU A 30 0.94 14.33 8.04
N GLN A 31 -0.20 15.01 7.87
CA GLN A 31 -0.50 15.69 6.62
C GLN A 31 0.62 16.67 6.21
N LYS A 32 1.07 17.52 7.14
CA LYS A 32 2.16 18.46 6.89
C LYS A 32 3.48 17.78 6.53
N LYS A 33 3.79 16.62 7.15
CA LYS A 33 4.97 15.83 6.81
C LYS A 33 4.84 15.21 5.43
N LEU A 34 3.66 14.68 5.05
CA LEU A 34 3.39 14.16 3.72
C LEU A 34 3.54 15.26 2.64
N GLU A 35 3.03 16.46 2.89
CA GLU A 35 3.18 17.61 2.00
C GLU A 35 4.64 18.02 1.79
N GLY A 36 5.52 17.75 2.76
CA GLY A 36 6.94 18.03 2.69
C GLY A 36 7.76 16.98 1.92
N LEU A 37 7.21 15.81 1.62
CA LEU A 37 7.94 14.74 0.93
C LEU A 37 8.14 15.07 -0.54
N LYS A 38 9.34 14.75 -1.04
CA LYS A 38 9.66 14.94 -2.46
C LYS A 38 8.83 14.01 -3.36
N GLY A 39 8.33 14.55 -4.46
CA GLY A 39 7.58 13.79 -5.46
C GLY A 39 6.09 13.64 -5.16
N ILE A 40 5.61 14.08 -4.01
CA ILE A 40 4.17 14.10 -3.70
C ILE A 40 3.49 15.20 -4.51
N SER A 41 2.46 14.82 -5.26
CA SER A 41 1.68 15.71 -6.13
C SER A 41 0.23 15.91 -5.69
N GLY A 42 -0.22 15.15 -4.70
CA GLY A 42 -1.57 15.29 -4.14
C GLY A 42 -1.76 14.43 -2.90
N ILE A 43 -2.58 14.95 -1.97
CA ILE A 43 -2.92 14.28 -0.72
C ILE A 43 -4.42 14.46 -0.49
N GLU A 44 -5.10 13.37 -0.19
CA GLU A 44 -6.53 13.34 0.12
C GLU A 44 -6.75 12.53 1.39
N LYS A 45 -7.41 13.11 2.39
CA LYS A 45 -7.73 12.39 3.63
C LYS A 45 -8.86 11.41 3.38
N LEU A 46 -8.68 10.18 3.86
CA LEU A 46 -9.65 9.10 3.77
C LEU A 46 -10.23 8.78 5.16
N GLU A 47 -11.45 8.30 5.18
CA GLU A 47 -12.04 7.71 6.39
C GLU A 47 -11.45 6.32 6.65
N SER A 48 -11.38 5.93 7.93
CA SER A 48 -10.96 4.61 8.34
C SER A 48 -11.58 4.19 9.67
N ASP A 49 -12.03 2.94 9.74
CA ASP A 49 -12.55 2.32 10.96
C ASP A 49 -11.41 1.76 11.85
N HIS A 50 -10.19 1.67 11.31
CA HIS A 50 -9.07 0.95 11.95
C HIS A 50 -7.83 1.80 12.20
N TYR A 51 -7.66 2.90 11.48
CA TYR A 51 -6.50 3.79 11.62
C TYR A 51 -6.96 5.20 11.99
N ALA A 52 -6.24 5.84 12.90
CA ALA A 52 -6.54 7.23 13.28
C ALA A 52 -6.39 8.19 12.11
N GLU A 53 -5.47 7.88 11.19
CA GLU A 53 -5.22 8.67 10.00
C GLU A 53 -4.99 7.76 8.79
N LYS A 54 -5.67 8.07 7.69
CA LYS A 54 -5.52 7.39 6.40
C LYS A 54 -5.59 8.42 5.28
N TYR A 55 -4.71 8.28 4.30
CA TYR A 55 -4.60 9.20 3.18
C TYR A 55 -4.43 8.47 1.86
N LEU A 56 -5.04 8.99 0.80
CA LEU A 56 -4.63 8.73 -0.57
C LEU A 56 -3.58 9.76 -0.97
N VAL A 57 -2.39 9.27 -1.27
CA VAL A 57 -1.25 10.07 -1.69
C VAL A 57 -0.98 9.82 -3.17
N ARG A 58 -0.71 10.87 -3.92
CA ARG A 58 -0.30 10.79 -5.32
C ARG A 58 1.19 11.10 -5.41
N ILE A 59 1.96 10.13 -5.91
CA ILE A 59 3.41 10.28 -6.10
C ILE A 59 3.74 10.31 -7.59
N THR A 60 4.64 11.21 -7.99
CA THR A 60 5.13 11.28 -9.38
C THR A 60 6.20 10.22 -9.60
N GLN A 61 6.00 9.38 -10.62
CA GLN A 61 6.92 8.31 -11.02
C GLN A 61 7.38 8.52 -12.47
N PRO A 62 8.63 8.17 -12.81
CA PRO A 62 9.04 8.05 -14.20
C PRO A 62 8.26 6.94 -14.93
N VAL A 63 7.86 7.17 -16.17
CA VAL A 63 7.29 6.12 -17.02
C VAL A 63 8.33 5.02 -17.25
N ASP A 64 9.59 5.42 -17.48
CA ASP A 64 10.75 4.54 -17.57
C ASP A 64 11.84 5.01 -16.59
N HIS A 65 12.16 4.22 -15.59
CA HIS A 65 13.19 4.56 -14.61
C HIS A 65 14.61 4.58 -15.18
N LYS A 66 14.85 3.88 -16.30
CA LYS A 66 16.14 3.93 -17.02
C LYS A 66 16.26 5.16 -17.92
N ASN A 67 15.14 5.73 -18.34
CA ASN A 67 15.08 6.92 -19.16
C ASN A 67 14.02 7.90 -18.62
N PRO A 68 14.29 8.66 -17.56
CA PRO A 68 13.33 9.61 -16.98
C PRO A 68 12.81 10.67 -17.96
N ALA A 69 13.54 10.91 -19.09
CA ALA A 69 13.10 11.81 -20.14
C ALA A 69 11.89 11.26 -20.95
N ALA A 70 11.56 9.97 -20.82
CA ALA A 70 10.37 9.37 -21.44
C ALA A 70 9.04 9.91 -20.87
N GLY A 71 9.09 10.68 -19.78
CA GLY A 71 7.93 11.29 -19.13
C GLY A 71 7.64 10.71 -17.75
N THR A 72 6.59 11.22 -17.15
CA THR A 72 6.16 10.83 -15.79
C THR A 72 4.68 10.50 -15.77
N PHE A 73 4.27 9.77 -14.74
CA PHE A 73 2.86 9.53 -14.42
C PHE A 73 2.64 9.70 -12.92
N THR A 74 1.39 9.73 -12.52
CA THR A 74 1.00 9.81 -11.12
C THR A 74 0.59 8.43 -10.64
N GLN A 75 1.23 7.93 -9.59
CA GLN A 75 0.90 6.66 -8.95
C GLN A 75 0.15 6.90 -7.64
N ARG A 76 -0.89 6.10 -7.38
CA ARG A 76 -1.65 6.15 -6.14
C ARG A 76 -1.00 5.30 -5.06
N VAL A 77 -0.89 5.87 -3.87
CA VAL A 77 -0.40 5.19 -2.66
C VAL A 77 -1.37 5.46 -1.52
N ILE A 78 -1.89 4.42 -0.88
CA ILE A 78 -2.72 4.57 0.31
C ILE A 78 -1.83 4.43 1.54
N VAL A 79 -1.83 5.45 2.38
CA VAL A 79 -1.05 5.50 3.61
C VAL A 79 -1.99 5.43 4.80
N ALA A 80 -1.79 4.47 5.70
CA ALA A 80 -2.49 4.41 6.98
C ALA A 80 -1.48 4.46 8.11
N HIS A 81 -1.70 5.37 9.06
CA HIS A 81 -0.74 5.76 10.07
C HIS A 81 -1.09 5.22 11.44
N VAL A 82 -0.07 4.68 12.12
CA VAL A 82 -0.11 4.24 13.53
C VAL A 82 0.92 5.04 14.35
N GLY A 83 2.11 5.28 13.79
CA GLY A 83 3.16 6.05 14.45
C GLY A 83 4.45 6.10 13.63
N PHE A 84 5.25 7.15 13.78
CA PHE A 84 6.46 7.37 12.96
C PHE A 84 7.58 6.37 13.25
N ASP A 85 7.64 5.83 14.46
CA ASP A 85 8.61 4.83 14.93
C ASP A 85 8.09 3.38 14.83
N ARG A 86 6.81 3.21 14.43
CA ARG A 86 6.18 1.90 14.29
C ARG A 86 6.67 1.19 13.04
N PRO A 87 6.60 -0.15 13.00
CA PRO A 87 6.85 -0.90 11.76
C PRO A 87 5.97 -0.40 10.62
N THR A 88 6.41 -0.59 9.38
CA THR A 88 5.66 -0.21 8.19
C THR A 88 5.51 -1.39 7.25
N ILE A 89 4.28 -1.66 6.85
CA ILE A 89 3.94 -2.68 5.87
C ILE A 89 3.85 -2.02 4.50
N LEU A 90 4.78 -2.36 3.61
CA LEU A 90 4.74 -2.00 2.20
C LEU A 90 3.93 -3.06 1.46
N VAL A 91 2.70 -2.74 1.10
CA VAL A 91 1.86 -3.64 0.30
C VAL A 91 2.18 -3.45 -1.17
N THR A 92 2.79 -4.47 -1.76
CA THR A 92 3.18 -4.53 -3.16
C THR A 92 2.04 -5.15 -3.96
N GLU A 93 1.07 -4.32 -4.37
CA GLU A 93 -0.09 -4.81 -5.13
C GLU A 93 0.34 -5.31 -6.51
N GLY A 94 -0.47 -6.17 -7.11
CA GLY A 94 -0.29 -6.62 -8.49
C GLY A 94 -1.26 -5.97 -9.47
N TYR A 95 -2.25 -5.23 -8.95
CA TYR A 95 -3.39 -4.71 -9.69
C TYR A 95 -3.81 -3.34 -9.15
N GLY A 96 -5.08 -2.99 -9.30
CA GLY A 96 -5.65 -1.74 -8.77
C GLY A 96 -5.91 -1.80 -7.27
N ALA A 97 -5.70 -0.68 -6.59
CA ALA A 97 -5.80 -0.54 -5.13
C ALA A 97 -7.15 0.02 -4.64
N ALA A 98 -8.19 0.04 -5.48
CA ALA A 98 -9.48 0.67 -5.14
C ALA A 98 -10.11 0.10 -3.85
N TYR A 99 -9.95 -1.19 -3.59
CA TYR A 99 -10.50 -1.82 -2.39
C TYR A 99 -9.83 -1.34 -1.10
N ALA A 100 -8.58 -0.91 -1.17
CA ALA A 100 -7.86 -0.37 -0.03
C ALA A 100 -8.33 1.05 0.37
N LEU A 101 -9.10 1.74 -0.48
CA LEU A 101 -9.76 3.02 -0.15
C LEU A 101 -10.90 2.83 0.85
N ASN A 102 -11.51 1.63 0.92
CA ASN A 102 -12.63 1.36 1.80
C ASN A 102 -12.26 1.64 3.27
N PRO A 103 -13.10 2.36 4.05
CA PRO A 103 -12.86 2.62 5.47
C PRO A 103 -12.62 1.35 6.31
N ARG A 104 -13.28 0.24 5.95
CA ARG A 104 -13.17 -1.05 6.64
C ARG A 104 -11.96 -1.88 6.24
N TYR A 105 -11.17 -1.43 5.25
CA TYR A 105 -9.98 -2.16 4.85
C TYR A 105 -8.87 -2.03 5.88
N GLN A 106 -8.37 -3.15 6.35
CA GLN A 106 -7.19 -3.28 7.20
C GLN A 106 -6.30 -4.40 6.66
N GLU A 107 -5.03 -4.11 6.46
CA GLU A 107 -4.04 -5.10 6.04
C GLU A 107 -3.70 -6.02 7.22
N GLU A 108 -3.59 -7.34 6.98
CA GLU A 108 -3.41 -8.35 8.02
C GLU A 108 -2.15 -8.15 8.86
N LEU A 109 -0.99 -7.98 8.22
CA LEU A 109 0.27 -7.78 8.93
C LEU A 109 0.32 -6.43 9.65
N SER A 110 -0.32 -5.39 9.09
CA SER A 110 -0.46 -4.11 9.76
C SER A 110 -1.26 -4.25 11.07
N LYS A 111 -2.33 -5.04 11.04
CA LYS A 111 -3.11 -5.36 12.25
C LYS A 111 -2.30 -6.17 13.27
N LEU A 112 -1.61 -7.22 12.81
CA LEU A 112 -0.88 -8.14 13.70
C LEU A 112 0.32 -7.49 14.36
N LEU A 113 0.99 -6.56 13.67
CA LEU A 113 2.22 -5.91 14.13
C LEU A 113 1.99 -4.50 14.68
N ASP A 114 0.74 -4.03 14.73
CA ASP A 114 0.39 -2.65 15.07
C ASP A 114 1.26 -1.67 14.27
N ALA A 115 1.20 -1.79 12.95
CA ALA A 115 2.11 -1.18 12.00
C ALA A 115 1.41 -0.19 11.06
N ASN A 116 2.18 0.78 10.56
CA ASN A 116 1.74 1.62 9.45
C ASN A 116 1.52 0.76 8.19
N MET A 117 0.72 1.26 7.26
CA MET A 117 0.53 0.66 5.94
C MET A 117 0.87 1.69 4.85
N VAL A 118 1.69 1.28 3.90
CA VAL A 118 1.97 1.97 2.65
C VAL A 118 1.56 1.02 1.52
N PHE A 119 0.39 1.23 0.95
CA PHE A 119 -0.21 0.37 -0.06
C PHE A 119 -0.04 1.01 -1.44
N VAL A 120 0.68 0.35 -2.34
CA VAL A 120 1.05 0.90 -3.64
C VAL A 120 0.21 0.28 -4.74
N GLU A 121 -0.61 1.08 -5.44
CA GLU A 121 -1.29 0.64 -6.65
C GLU A 121 -0.27 0.31 -7.75
N TYR A 122 -0.46 -0.81 -8.42
CA TYR A 122 0.46 -1.22 -9.47
C TYR A 122 0.35 -0.29 -10.68
N ARG A 123 1.49 0.05 -11.32
CA ARG A 123 1.48 0.86 -12.54
C ARG A 123 0.57 0.27 -13.61
N TYR A 124 -0.06 1.10 -14.45
CA TYR A 124 -1.03 0.75 -15.49
C TYR A 124 -2.37 0.23 -14.97
N PHE A 125 -2.67 0.38 -13.70
CA PHE A 125 -4.00 0.10 -13.15
C PHE A 125 -4.69 1.38 -12.69
N LEU A 126 -5.97 1.47 -13.01
CA LEU A 126 -6.86 2.58 -12.63
C LEU A 126 -6.21 3.96 -12.87
N GLU A 127 -6.14 4.79 -11.82
CA GLU A 127 -5.56 6.14 -11.93
C GLU A 127 -4.01 6.12 -12.02
N SER A 128 -3.36 5.00 -11.74
CA SER A 128 -1.90 4.82 -11.89
C SER A 128 -1.49 4.43 -13.32
N THR A 129 -2.34 4.76 -14.31
CA THR A 129 -2.06 4.52 -15.73
C THR A 129 -1.42 5.76 -16.36
N PRO A 130 -0.22 5.66 -16.98
CA PRO A 130 0.40 6.76 -17.71
C PRO A 130 -0.45 7.25 -18.88
N THR A 131 -0.38 8.54 -19.16
CA THR A 131 -1.01 9.13 -20.34
C THR A 131 0.02 10.00 -21.10
N PRO A 132 0.36 9.67 -22.35
CA PRO A 132 -0.16 8.56 -23.15
C PRO A 132 0.25 7.17 -22.61
N CYS A 133 -0.59 6.16 -22.85
CA CYS A 133 -0.34 4.79 -22.40
C CYS A 133 0.57 4.07 -23.41
N ASN A 134 1.82 3.78 -23.03
CA ASN A 134 2.73 2.91 -23.77
C ASN A 134 3.04 1.66 -22.95
N TRP A 135 2.56 0.52 -23.42
CA TRP A 135 2.68 -0.77 -22.72
C TRP A 135 4.11 -1.31 -22.62
N GLU A 136 5.06 -0.81 -23.40
CA GLU A 136 6.47 -1.21 -23.34
C GLU A 136 7.09 -0.94 -21.96
N TYR A 137 6.57 0.06 -21.23
CA TYR A 137 7.04 0.41 -19.90
C TYR A 137 6.35 -0.37 -18.76
N LEU A 138 5.35 -1.20 -19.07
CA LEU A 138 4.77 -2.13 -18.09
C LEU A 138 5.70 -3.34 -17.90
N THR A 139 6.80 -3.13 -17.23
CA THR A 139 7.80 -4.16 -16.92
C THR A 139 7.87 -4.45 -15.42
N ALA A 140 8.28 -5.66 -15.06
CA ALA A 140 8.53 -6.02 -13.67
C ALA A 140 9.62 -5.15 -13.04
N GLU A 141 10.64 -4.78 -13.84
CA GLU A 141 11.73 -3.93 -13.41
C GLU A 141 11.23 -2.51 -13.06
N ASN A 142 10.51 -1.84 -13.97
CA ASN A 142 9.94 -0.52 -13.69
C ASN A 142 9.01 -0.54 -12.47
N SER A 143 8.24 -1.63 -12.29
CA SER A 143 7.38 -1.80 -11.10
C SER A 143 8.17 -1.95 -9.81
N ALA A 144 9.32 -2.63 -9.85
CA ALA A 144 10.21 -2.74 -8.69
C ALA A 144 10.83 -1.38 -8.34
N TYR A 145 11.24 -0.59 -9.35
CA TYR A 145 11.73 0.77 -9.15
C TYR A 145 10.67 1.74 -8.62
N ASP A 146 9.40 1.59 -9.00
CA ASP A 146 8.30 2.36 -8.39
C ASP A 146 8.22 2.11 -6.89
N LEU A 147 8.27 0.84 -6.48
CA LEU A 147 8.23 0.44 -5.07
C LEU A 147 9.45 0.95 -4.31
N HIS A 148 10.64 0.88 -4.93
CA HIS A 148 11.86 1.47 -4.38
C HIS A 148 11.69 2.96 -4.12
N ASN A 149 11.21 3.71 -5.11
CA ASN A 149 11.01 5.15 -4.98
C ASN A 149 9.98 5.48 -3.88
N VAL A 150 8.89 4.73 -3.80
CA VAL A 150 7.90 4.86 -2.71
C VAL A 150 8.55 4.54 -1.36
N ASN A 151 9.30 3.44 -1.25
CA ASN A 151 9.99 3.06 -0.02
C ASN A 151 10.94 4.17 0.44
N GLN A 152 11.83 4.66 -0.44
CA GLN A 152 12.78 5.72 -0.10
C GLN A 152 12.07 7.01 0.34
N THR A 153 10.98 7.38 -0.35
CA THR A 153 10.18 8.57 0.00
C THR A 153 9.58 8.44 1.40
N PHE A 154 8.95 7.31 1.73
CA PHE A 154 8.27 7.16 3.02
C PHE A 154 9.20 6.75 4.16
N ARG A 155 10.42 6.30 3.88
CA ARG A 155 11.46 6.12 4.91
C ARG A 155 11.90 7.43 5.55
N GLU A 156 11.69 8.57 4.91
CA GLU A 156 11.90 9.88 5.52
C GLU A 156 10.92 10.13 6.69
N LEU A 157 9.76 9.47 6.69
CA LEU A 157 8.76 9.56 7.76
C LEU A 157 8.82 8.41 8.75
N TYR A 158 8.98 7.17 8.26
CA TYR A 158 8.82 5.95 9.03
C TYR A 158 10.17 5.28 9.29
N THR A 159 10.67 5.43 10.50
CA THR A 159 12.01 4.97 10.91
C THR A 159 12.04 3.54 11.44
N GLY A 160 10.87 2.93 11.67
CA GLY A 160 10.73 1.55 12.15
C GLY A 160 11.13 0.51 11.10
N LYS A 161 10.94 -0.77 11.44
CA LYS A 161 11.19 -1.89 10.53
C LYS A 161 10.20 -1.90 9.37
N TRP A 162 10.69 -2.29 8.18
CA TRP A 162 9.87 -2.40 6.99
C TRP A 162 9.65 -3.86 6.58
N VAL A 163 8.40 -4.16 6.24
CA VAL A 163 7.99 -5.49 5.77
C VAL A 163 7.27 -5.31 4.44
N SER A 164 7.73 -5.97 3.37
CA SER A 164 6.98 -6.02 2.12
C SER A 164 6.05 -7.23 2.11
N THR A 165 4.84 -7.06 1.58
CA THR A 165 3.85 -8.13 1.46
C THR A 165 2.95 -7.93 0.25
N GLY A 166 2.33 -9.02 -0.21
CA GLY A 166 1.36 -8.99 -1.30
C GLY A 166 0.80 -10.40 -1.55
N ILE A 167 -0.35 -10.46 -2.18
CA ILE A 167 -1.09 -11.70 -2.43
C ILE A 167 -1.09 -12.02 -3.92
N SER A 168 -0.89 -13.28 -4.31
CA SER A 168 -0.92 -13.76 -5.70
C SER A 168 0.07 -12.98 -6.58
N LYS A 169 -0.36 -12.23 -7.61
CA LYS A 169 0.51 -11.34 -8.40
C LYS A 169 1.20 -10.30 -7.52
N GLY A 170 0.54 -9.77 -6.47
CA GLY A 170 1.17 -8.92 -5.47
C GLY A 170 2.27 -9.64 -4.71
N GLY A 171 2.09 -10.92 -4.35
CA GLY A 171 3.13 -11.76 -3.78
C GLY A 171 4.31 -11.97 -4.73
N GLN A 172 4.05 -12.18 -6.03
CA GLN A 172 5.10 -12.21 -7.06
C GLN A 172 5.85 -10.87 -7.12
N THR A 173 5.13 -9.75 -7.07
CA THR A 173 5.72 -8.40 -7.03
C THR A 173 6.62 -8.24 -5.79
N THR A 174 6.19 -8.74 -4.61
CA THR A 174 7.02 -8.78 -3.39
C THR A 174 8.35 -9.51 -3.63
N CYS A 175 8.30 -10.69 -4.25
CA CYS A 175 9.52 -11.47 -4.55
C CYS A 175 10.44 -10.74 -5.54
N LEU A 176 9.89 -10.16 -6.61
CA LEU A 176 10.64 -9.41 -7.59
C LEU A 176 11.26 -8.16 -6.98
N TYR A 177 10.48 -7.38 -6.24
CA TYR A 177 10.97 -6.21 -5.52
C TYR A 177 12.15 -6.55 -4.60
N ARG A 178 12.03 -7.61 -3.79
CA ARG A 178 13.13 -8.08 -2.94
C ARG A 178 14.37 -8.50 -3.72
N ALA A 179 14.20 -9.06 -4.91
CA ALA A 179 15.32 -9.46 -5.75
C ALA A 179 16.10 -8.27 -6.34
N TRP A 180 15.41 -7.18 -6.73
CA TRP A 180 16.03 -5.96 -7.24
C TRP A 180 16.58 -5.08 -6.12
N PHE A 181 15.88 -4.97 -4.99
CA PHE A 181 16.21 -4.09 -3.87
C PHE A 181 16.25 -4.86 -2.55
N PRO A 182 17.31 -5.67 -2.32
CA PRO A 182 17.37 -6.57 -1.17
C PRO A 182 17.42 -5.85 0.18
N ASP A 183 17.86 -4.60 0.20
CA ASP A 183 18.10 -3.83 1.43
C ASP A 183 16.95 -2.84 1.75
N ASP A 184 15.96 -2.70 0.87
CA ASP A 184 14.85 -1.77 1.06
C ASP A 184 13.90 -2.15 2.19
N VAL A 185 13.79 -3.42 2.51
CA VAL A 185 12.92 -3.91 3.57
C VAL A 185 13.64 -4.96 4.43
N ASP A 186 13.30 -5.01 5.71
CA ASP A 186 13.89 -5.99 6.63
C ASP A 186 13.35 -7.40 6.36
N PHE A 187 12.06 -7.52 6.05
CA PHE A 187 11.39 -8.80 5.81
C PHE A 187 10.50 -8.72 4.56
N SER A 188 10.27 -9.89 3.96
CA SER A 188 9.31 -10.04 2.86
C SER A 188 8.41 -11.23 3.14
N VAL A 189 7.09 -11.03 3.04
CA VAL A 189 6.05 -12.03 3.31
C VAL A 189 5.14 -12.15 2.09
N PRO A 190 5.57 -12.86 1.04
CA PRO A 190 4.76 -13.07 -0.15
C PRO A 190 3.71 -14.17 0.09
N TYR A 191 2.43 -13.83 -0.04
CA TYR A 191 1.34 -14.81 0.05
C TYR A 191 1.04 -15.42 -1.32
N VAL A 192 1.04 -16.75 -1.40
CA VAL A 192 0.67 -17.54 -2.59
C VAL A 192 1.24 -16.97 -3.91
N ALA A 193 2.50 -16.54 -3.85
CA ALA A 193 3.21 -15.90 -4.95
C ALA A 193 3.45 -16.90 -6.09
N PRO A 194 2.91 -16.69 -7.30
CA PRO A 194 3.16 -17.57 -8.42
C PRO A 194 4.57 -17.38 -8.97
N LEU A 195 5.29 -18.47 -9.18
CA LEU A 195 6.57 -18.47 -9.89
C LEU A 195 6.35 -19.04 -11.31
N ASN A 196 5.99 -18.16 -12.23
CA ASN A 196 5.77 -18.52 -13.63
C ASN A 196 7.10 -18.51 -14.41
N ARG A 197 7.32 -19.50 -15.26
CA ARG A 197 8.50 -19.61 -16.12
C ARG A 197 8.28 -18.99 -17.51
N GLY A 198 7.05 -18.69 -17.85
CA GLY A 198 6.63 -18.10 -19.11
C GLY A 198 5.11 -18.07 -19.22
N VAL A 199 4.59 -17.56 -20.32
CA VAL A 199 3.14 -17.53 -20.61
C VAL A 199 2.60 -18.97 -20.66
N GLU A 200 3.30 -19.86 -21.36
CA GLU A 200 3.04 -21.30 -21.40
C GLU A 200 3.95 -21.99 -20.38
N ASP A 201 3.48 -22.14 -19.16
CA ASP A 201 4.21 -22.85 -18.11
C ASP A 201 3.94 -24.36 -18.25
N GLY A 202 4.88 -25.10 -18.83
CA GLY A 202 4.75 -26.53 -19.10
C GLY A 202 4.51 -27.44 -17.89
N ARG A 203 4.40 -26.91 -16.68
CA ARG A 203 4.04 -27.67 -15.47
C ARG A 203 2.53 -27.83 -15.32
N HIS A 204 1.71 -26.95 -15.90
CA HIS A 204 0.26 -26.97 -15.75
C HIS A 204 -0.36 -28.17 -16.48
N GLU A 205 -0.02 -28.39 -17.73
CA GLU A 205 -0.55 -29.51 -18.55
C GLU A 205 -0.38 -30.91 -17.93
N PRO A 206 0.84 -31.30 -17.49
CA PRO A 206 1.02 -32.61 -16.84
C PRO A 206 0.24 -32.74 -15.52
N PHE A 207 0.03 -31.64 -14.78
CA PHE A 207 -0.78 -31.64 -13.58
C PHE A 207 -2.26 -31.81 -13.91
N LEU A 208 -2.81 -31.05 -14.85
CA LEU A 208 -4.22 -31.12 -15.26
C LEU A 208 -4.58 -32.51 -15.82
N ARG A 209 -3.66 -33.18 -16.53
CA ARG A 209 -3.87 -34.56 -17.04
C ARG A 209 -3.97 -35.59 -15.93
N LYS A 210 -3.52 -35.30 -14.70
CA LYS A 210 -3.45 -36.28 -13.60
C LYS A 210 -4.37 -35.92 -12.42
N VAL A 211 -4.78 -34.69 -12.27
CA VAL A 211 -5.59 -34.23 -11.14
C VAL A 211 -7.00 -34.80 -11.20
N GLY A 212 -7.54 -35.21 -10.05
CA GLY A 212 -8.87 -35.79 -9.95
C GLY A 212 -9.02 -37.18 -10.62
N THR A 213 -10.26 -37.61 -10.83
CA THR A 213 -10.54 -38.89 -11.53
C THR A 213 -10.64 -38.68 -13.05
N LYS A 214 -10.46 -39.74 -13.84
CA LYS A 214 -10.67 -39.72 -15.29
C LYS A 214 -12.09 -39.21 -15.63
N LYS A 215 -13.09 -39.63 -14.85
CA LYS A 215 -14.49 -39.23 -15.04
C LYS A 215 -14.70 -37.74 -14.82
N ASP A 216 -13.99 -37.14 -13.85
CA ASP A 216 -14.12 -35.70 -13.59
C ASP A 216 -13.46 -34.89 -14.70
N ARG A 217 -12.28 -35.30 -15.18
CA ARG A 217 -11.62 -34.65 -16.32
C ARG A 217 -12.48 -34.65 -17.59
N GLN A 218 -13.12 -35.80 -17.90
CA GLN A 218 -14.01 -35.92 -19.06
C GLN A 218 -15.28 -35.05 -19.00
N LYS A 219 -15.62 -34.49 -17.87
CA LYS A 219 -16.74 -33.53 -17.74
C LYS A 219 -16.34 -32.08 -17.99
N ILE A 220 -15.05 -31.79 -17.99
CA ILE A 220 -14.49 -30.44 -18.16
C ILE A 220 -14.06 -30.21 -19.61
N GLU A 221 -13.65 -31.26 -20.32
CA GLU A 221 -13.36 -31.25 -21.76
C GLU A 221 -14.64 -31.21 -22.61
#